data_e715269016a21b850ecfc20321645788
#
_entry.id   e715269016a21b850ecfc20321645788
#
_cell.length_a   1.000
_cell.length_b   1.000
_cell.length_c   1.000
_cell.angle_alpha   90.00
_cell.angle_beta   90.00
_cell.angle_gamma   90.00
#
_symmetry.space_group_name_H-M   'P 1'
#
loop_
_entity.id
_entity.type
_entity.pdbx_description
1 polymer ?
#
loop_
_entity_poly.entity_id
_entity_poly.type
_entity_poly.pdbx_seq_one_letter_code
_entity_poly.pdbx_strand_id
1 'polypeptide(L)'
;MAKKLYRPEEIVNLLRQVEVAVANGRTTEQAAREAGIVERTYYRWRREYGGLKVDQAKRLKELEQGNSRLKRLVANLSLDKQVLEDLARGNF
;
A
#
# COMPACT_ATOMS: atom_id res chain seq x y z
N MET A 1 -1.12 7.57 21.98
CA MET A 1 -0.03 6.73 21.47
C MET A 1 0.15 6.94 19.97
N ALA A 2 1.38 7.06 19.53
CA ALA A 2 1.66 7.19 18.11
C ALA A 2 1.32 5.87 17.40
N LYS A 3 0.60 5.97 16.29
CA LYS A 3 0.34 4.79 15.46
C LYS A 3 1.64 4.39 14.78
N LYS A 4 1.96 3.11 14.80
CA LYS A 4 3.10 2.59 14.09
C LYS A 4 2.80 2.64 12.59
N LEU A 5 3.70 3.26 11.84
CA LEU A 5 3.60 3.32 10.38
C LEU A 5 4.38 2.18 9.77
N TYR A 6 3.74 1.50 8.81
CA TYR A 6 4.33 0.37 8.11
C TYR A 6 4.60 0.73 6.66
N ARG A 7 5.77 0.34 6.17
CA ARG A 7 6.09 0.47 4.75
C ARG A 7 5.40 -0.64 3.96
N PRO A 8 5.11 -0.44 2.66
CA PRO A 8 4.45 -1.47 1.87
C PRO A 8 5.15 -2.82 1.89
N GLU A 9 6.48 -2.84 1.83
CA GLU A 9 7.26 -4.08 1.90
C GLU A 9 7.12 -4.78 3.26
N GLU A 10 6.98 -4.00 4.34
CA GLU A 10 6.74 -4.56 5.66
C GLU A 10 5.36 -5.19 5.75
N ILE A 11 4.36 -4.54 5.16
CA ILE A 11 2.98 -5.03 5.13
C ILE A 11 2.92 -6.37 4.41
N VAL A 12 3.54 -6.49 3.24
CA VAL A 12 3.57 -7.74 2.47
C VAL A 12 4.27 -8.84 3.25
N ASN A 13 5.37 -8.52 3.93
CA ASN A 13 6.10 -9.50 4.75
C ASN A 13 5.25 -9.98 5.93
N LEU A 14 4.54 -9.06 6.59
CA LEU A 14 3.66 -9.43 7.71
C LEU A 14 2.48 -10.26 7.25
N LEU A 15 1.89 -9.95 6.08
CA LEU A 15 0.83 -10.76 5.49
C LEU A 15 1.31 -12.19 5.25
N ARG A 16 2.49 -12.35 4.66
CA ARG A 16 3.07 -13.66 4.41
C ARG A 16 3.32 -14.42 5.70
N GLN A 17 3.81 -13.72 6.72
CA GLN A 17 4.06 -14.30 8.03
C GLN A 17 2.77 -14.86 8.65
N VAL A 18 1.68 -14.11 8.57
CA VAL A 18 0.38 -14.56 9.05
C VAL A 18 -0.12 -15.76 8.25
N GLU A 19 0.01 -15.72 6.93
CA GLU A 19 -0.43 -16.81 6.06
C GLU A 19 0.31 -18.12 6.36
N VAL A 20 1.62 -18.04 6.59
CA VAL A 20 2.43 -19.20 6.95
C VAL A 20 1.99 -19.76 8.31
N ALA A 21 1.75 -18.91 9.28
CA ALA A 21 1.30 -19.33 10.61
C ALA A 21 -0.06 -20.02 10.54
N VAL A 22 -0.98 -19.50 9.74
CA VAL A 22 -2.31 -20.10 9.54
C VAL A 22 -2.16 -21.47 8.85
N ALA A 23 -1.29 -21.57 7.86
CA ALA A 23 -1.02 -22.84 7.19
C ALA A 23 -0.44 -23.88 8.15
N ASN A 24 0.24 -23.45 9.21
CA ASN A 24 0.79 -24.33 10.23
C ASN A 24 -0.19 -24.64 11.36
N GLY A 25 -1.46 -24.30 11.20
CA GLY A 25 -2.51 -24.68 12.14
C GLY A 25 -2.93 -23.62 13.14
N ARG A 26 -2.41 -22.39 13.06
CA ARG A 26 -2.83 -21.31 13.94
C ARG A 26 -4.08 -20.63 13.41
N THR A 27 -4.87 -20.03 14.30
CA THR A 27 -6.00 -19.22 13.87
C THR A 27 -5.50 -17.90 13.31
N THR A 28 -6.31 -17.25 12.48
CA THR A 28 -5.97 -15.94 11.92
C THR A 28 -5.71 -14.92 13.03
N GLU A 29 -6.53 -14.92 14.08
CA GLU A 29 -6.37 -14.03 15.21
C GLU A 29 -5.02 -14.25 15.92
N GLN A 30 -4.68 -15.51 16.19
CA GLN A 30 -3.40 -15.84 16.82
C GLN A 30 -2.22 -15.44 15.96
N ALA A 31 -2.28 -15.75 14.68
CA ALA A 31 -1.22 -15.43 13.73
C ALA A 31 -1.00 -13.92 13.60
N ALA A 32 -2.07 -13.16 13.53
CA ALA A 32 -1.99 -11.70 13.47
C ALA A 32 -1.37 -11.13 14.75
N ARG A 33 -1.80 -11.64 15.89
CA ARG A 33 -1.26 -11.21 17.19
C ARG A 33 0.24 -11.48 17.29
N GLU A 34 0.69 -12.63 16.82
CA GLU A 34 2.11 -12.97 16.82
C GLU A 34 2.91 -12.08 15.87
N ALA A 35 2.30 -11.63 14.78
CA ALA A 35 2.92 -10.69 13.87
C ALA A 35 2.89 -9.25 14.39
N GLY A 36 2.23 -9.02 15.55
CA GLY A 36 2.15 -7.70 16.16
C GLY A 36 1.07 -6.80 15.58
N ILE A 37 0.07 -7.37 14.93
CA ILE A 37 -1.04 -6.62 14.34
C ILE A 37 -2.37 -7.20 14.83
N VAL A 38 -3.45 -6.42 14.67
CA VAL A 38 -4.79 -6.92 15.00
C VAL A 38 -5.41 -7.59 13.77
N GLU A 39 -6.35 -8.48 14.00
CA GLU A 39 -7.00 -9.24 12.92
C GLU A 39 -7.64 -8.33 11.88
N ARG A 40 -8.28 -7.24 12.33
CA ARG A 40 -8.90 -6.27 11.43
C ARG A 40 -7.88 -5.65 10.47
N THR A 41 -6.71 -5.30 10.98
CA THR A 41 -5.62 -4.76 10.16
C THR A 41 -5.15 -5.78 9.13
N TYR A 42 -5.04 -7.05 9.54
CA TYR A 42 -4.66 -8.12 8.62
C TYR A 42 -5.63 -8.21 7.44
N TYR A 43 -6.94 -8.23 7.70
CA TYR A 43 -7.93 -8.34 6.62
C TYR A 43 -7.92 -7.12 5.70
N ARG A 44 -7.73 -5.91 6.25
CA ARG A 44 -7.61 -4.70 5.45
C ARG A 44 -6.39 -4.77 4.54
N TRP A 45 -5.24 -5.14 5.08
CA TRP A 45 -4.01 -5.26 4.31
C TRP A 45 -4.10 -6.35 3.26
N ARG A 46 -4.75 -7.46 3.58
CA ARG A 46 -4.96 -8.55 2.63
C ARG A 46 -5.74 -8.06 1.41
N ARG A 47 -6.73 -7.22 1.60
CA ARG A 47 -7.49 -6.62 0.50
C ARG A 47 -6.64 -5.67 -0.34
N GLU A 48 -5.83 -4.85 0.33
CA GLU A 48 -5.03 -3.80 -0.33
C GLU A 48 -3.76 -4.33 -0.98
N TYR A 49 -3.11 -5.29 -0.35
CA TYR A 49 -1.79 -5.76 -0.74
C TYR A 49 -1.72 -7.26 -1.02
N GLY A 50 -2.82 -7.98 -0.88
CA GLY A 50 -2.83 -9.43 -1.09
C GLY A 50 -2.41 -9.79 -2.51
N GLY A 51 -1.52 -10.76 -2.63
CA GLY A 51 -1.01 -11.19 -3.93
C GLY A 51 0.17 -10.37 -4.44
N LEU A 52 0.55 -9.28 -3.77
CA LEU A 52 1.71 -8.49 -4.17
C LEU A 52 2.99 -9.05 -3.57
N LYS A 53 4.07 -8.96 -4.32
CA LYS A 53 5.41 -9.22 -3.79
C LYS A 53 5.95 -7.92 -3.18
N VAL A 54 6.97 -8.04 -2.32
CA VAL A 54 7.56 -6.90 -1.63
C VAL A 54 8.00 -5.80 -2.60
N ASP A 55 8.68 -6.18 -3.66
CA ASP A 55 9.16 -5.24 -4.67
C ASP A 55 8.02 -4.57 -5.44
N GLN A 56 6.92 -5.28 -5.68
CA GLN A 56 5.74 -4.73 -6.34
C GLN A 56 5.04 -3.69 -5.47
N ALA A 57 4.92 -3.98 -4.16
CA ALA A 57 4.31 -3.04 -3.22
C ALA A 57 5.12 -1.75 -3.13
N LYS A 58 6.45 -1.87 -3.09
CA LYS A 58 7.34 -0.72 -3.06
C LYS A 58 7.20 0.12 -4.32
N ARG A 59 7.17 -0.54 -5.49
CA ARG A 59 7.02 0.14 -6.77
C ARG A 59 5.70 0.88 -6.88
N LEU A 60 4.61 0.25 -6.40
CA LEU A 60 3.30 0.89 -6.41
C LEU A 60 3.30 2.19 -5.62
N LYS A 61 3.91 2.18 -4.43
CA LYS A 61 4.01 3.38 -3.61
C LYS A 61 4.82 4.47 -4.29
N GLU A 62 5.93 4.11 -4.92
CA GLU A 62 6.77 5.07 -5.65
C GLU A 62 6.00 5.71 -6.80
N LEU A 63 5.21 4.92 -7.54
CA LEU A 63 4.38 5.42 -8.62
C LEU A 63 3.29 6.38 -8.12
N GLU A 64 2.64 6.03 -7.02
CA GLU A 64 1.62 6.89 -6.41
C GLU A 64 2.21 8.23 -5.97
N GLN A 65 3.38 8.22 -5.35
CA GLN A 65 4.07 9.44 -4.94
C GLN A 65 4.48 10.28 -6.15
N GLY A 66 4.97 9.64 -7.21
CA GLY A 66 5.35 10.32 -8.43
C GLY A 66 4.18 11.03 -9.09
N ASN A 67 3.04 10.36 -9.17
CA ASN A 67 1.83 10.95 -9.73
C ASN A 67 1.33 12.13 -8.92
N SER A 68 1.33 12.02 -7.59
CA SER A 68 0.90 13.10 -6.72
C SER A 68 1.80 14.32 -6.84
N ARG A 69 3.10 14.09 -6.95
CA ARG A 69 4.08 15.16 -7.11
C ARG A 69 3.91 15.87 -8.45
N LEU A 70 3.71 15.11 -9.52
CA LEU A 70 3.50 15.67 -10.85
C LEU A 70 2.24 16.53 -10.89
N LYS A 71 1.15 16.05 -10.36
CA LYS A 71 -0.11 16.80 -10.30
C LYS A 71 0.04 18.11 -9.54
N ARG A 72 0.81 18.09 -8.46
CA ARG A 72 1.07 19.27 -7.65
C ARG A 72 1.89 20.31 -8.41
N LEU A 73 2.92 19.86 -9.14
CA LEU A 73 3.75 20.74 -9.95
C LEU A 73 2.93 21.41 -11.06
N VAL A 74 2.09 20.64 -11.73
CA VAL A 74 1.22 21.17 -12.78
C VAL A 74 0.28 22.24 -12.22
N ALA A 75 -0.32 21.99 -11.06
CA ALA A 75 -1.20 22.97 -10.42
C ALA A 75 -0.45 24.26 -10.05
N ASN A 76 0.78 24.13 -9.53
CA ASN A 76 1.60 25.27 -9.15
C ASN A 76 2.04 26.12 -10.36
N LEU A 77 2.18 25.49 -11.51
CA LEU A 77 2.56 26.21 -12.74
C LEU A 77 1.38 26.91 -13.43
N SER A 78 0.19 26.77 -12.85
CA SER A 78 -1.04 27.40 -13.38
C SER A 78 -1.28 27.07 -14.85
N LEU A 79 -1.11 25.80 -15.21
CA LEU A 79 -1.36 25.33 -16.56
C LEU A 79 -2.85 25.41 -16.90
N ASP A 80 -3.18 25.51 -18.19
CA ASP A 80 -4.56 25.59 -18.61
C ASP A 80 -5.33 24.30 -18.29
N LYS A 81 -6.66 24.40 -18.31
CA LYS A 81 -7.55 23.31 -17.96
C LYS A 81 -7.36 22.08 -18.85
N GLN A 82 -7.10 22.29 -20.14
CA GLN A 82 -6.91 21.22 -21.09
C GLN A 82 -5.71 20.34 -20.70
N VAL A 83 -4.59 20.95 -20.36
CA VAL A 83 -3.38 20.24 -19.94
C VAL A 83 -3.64 19.46 -18.67
N LEU A 84 -4.32 20.07 -17.70
CA LEU A 84 -4.66 19.40 -16.44
C LEU A 84 -5.56 18.18 -16.68
N GLU A 85 -6.53 18.30 -17.56
CA GLU A 85 -7.42 17.19 -17.90
C GLU A 85 -6.66 16.06 -18.59
N ASP A 86 -5.77 16.38 -19.51
CA ASP A 86 -4.96 15.39 -20.21
C ASP A 86 -4.05 14.63 -19.25
N LEU A 87 -3.43 15.34 -18.31
CA LEU A 87 -2.60 14.71 -17.28
C LEU A 87 -3.43 13.78 -16.39
N ALA A 88 -4.62 14.22 -16.01
CA ALA A 88 -5.51 13.43 -15.17
C ALA A 88 -5.96 12.14 -15.86
N ARG A 89 -6.07 12.15 -17.20
CA ARG A 89 -6.42 10.96 -17.98
C ARG A 89 -5.22 10.11 -18.35
N GLY A 90 -4.01 10.60 -18.13
CA GLY A 90 -2.80 9.90 -18.51
C GLY A 90 -2.42 10.06 -19.99
N ASN A 91 -2.94 11.06 -20.65
CA ASN A 91 -2.67 11.37 -22.07
C ASN A 91 -1.47 12.29 -22.22
N PHE A 92 -0.28 11.76 -22.05
CA PHE A 92 0.94 12.55 -22.24
C PHE A 92 2.09 11.72 -22.75
#